data_55b9dd8694bce4f1ca877d4b6d4acf3a
#
_entry.id   55b9dd8694bce4f1ca877d4b6d4acf3a
#
_cell.length_a   1.000
_cell.length_b   1.000
_cell.length_c   1.000
_cell.angle_alpha   90.00
_cell.angle_beta   90.00
_cell.angle_gamma   90.00
#
_symmetry.space_group_name_H-M   'P 1'
#
loop_
_entity.id
_entity.type
_entity.pdbx_description
1 polymer ?
#
loop_
_entity_poly.entity_id
_entity_poly.type
_entity_poly.pdbx_seq_one_letter_code
_entity_poly.pdbx_strand_id
1 'polypeptide(L)'
;MFEKVVIANRGEIALRVARACRELGIKSVALYSTCDAESAVVKFADEAVHVGPNHPGKSYLHIPNVIGAALKTGADALHPGYGFLSEDPFFAEICANNGITFIGPKPEVMEKVGDKAIARDLMQKAGLPLLPGTVEPVGTADEALEIGASIGYPVIIKAVAGGGGRGMNVVRREEDMARLYQTTRATAQAVFKDSAVYIERYLDAPRHTEIQLVCDSHGNGVYFFERDCSVQRRHQKLIEEAPSIHLSDEQRRDIGERAVRGALSVGYTGAGTMEFLLDHDGNLSFMEMNARIQVEHPVSEMITSVDLIQEQIRVAAGEPLSVSQDDVKLRGHAMECRVNAEDPDRDFAPAAGKLDVYVPPGGPWTRVDSHCYPGWSIAPFYDSLIAKLIVWAPTRPEAIERMDRALSEFQISGRGVKTTIPFHRRVLADERFRSGDVSTDFVEHFLAGEAAKVA
;
A
#
# COMPACT_ATOMS: atom_id res chain seq x y z
N MET A 1 -19.45 -13.27 14.31
CA MET A 1 -19.51 -12.07 13.43
C MET A 1 -19.83 -10.86 14.29
N PHE A 2 -19.31 -9.65 13.97
CA PHE A 2 -19.55 -8.41 14.69
C PHE A 2 -20.98 -7.87 14.46
N GLU A 3 -21.51 -7.12 15.41
CA GLU A 3 -22.76 -6.39 15.24
C GLU A 3 -22.54 -4.98 14.67
N LYS A 4 -21.44 -4.31 15.12
CA LYS A 4 -21.13 -2.95 14.74
C LYS A 4 -19.63 -2.69 14.63
N VAL A 5 -19.19 -2.07 13.53
CA VAL A 5 -17.79 -1.75 13.22
C VAL A 5 -17.61 -0.24 13.07
N VAL A 6 -16.67 0.35 13.82
CA VAL A 6 -16.18 1.72 13.57
C VAL A 6 -15.14 1.69 12.46
N ILE A 7 -15.24 2.61 11.52
CA ILE A 7 -14.30 2.79 10.42
C ILE A 7 -13.38 3.97 10.76
N ALA A 8 -12.17 3.65 11.26
CA ALA A 8 -11.19 4.65 11.68
C ALA A 8 -10.35 5.15 10.50
N ASN A 9 -11.02 5.54 9.43
CA ASN A 9 -10.40 6.04 8.21
C ASN A 9 -11.36 6.98 7.46
N ARG A 10 -10.91 7.50 6.32
CA ARG A 10 -11.66 8.41 5.46
C ARG A 10 -11.50 8.01 3.97
N GLY A 11 -12.13 8.81 3.12
CA GLY A 11 -11.93 8.66 1.67
C GLY A 11 -12.57 7.41 1.10
N GLU A 12 -11.96 6.87 0.05
CA GLU A 12 -12.50 5.72 -0.67
C GLU A 12 -12.47 4.45 0.18
N ILE A 13 -11.41 4.25 0.99
CA ILE A 13 -11.27 3.05 1.81
C ILE A 13 -12.34 2.99 2.91
N ALA A 14 -12.70 4.12 3.50
CA ALA A 14 -13.77 4.14 4.49
C ALA A 14 -15.12 3.73 3.87
N LEU A 15 -15.41 4.20 2.66
CA LEU A 15 -16.61 3.79 1.92
C LEU A 15 -16.55 2.31 1.49
N ARG A 16 -15.34 1.83 1.10
CA ARG A 16 -15.12 0.41 0.75
C ARG A 16 -15.41 -0.51 1.94
N VAL A 17 -14.90 -0.17 3.13
CA VAL A 17 -15.18 -0.92 4.36
C VAL A 17 -16.66 -0.86 4.73
N ALA A 18 -17.31 0.31 4.63
CA ALA A 18 -18.74 0.45 4.91
C ALA A 18 -19.60 -0.44 4.00
N ARG A 19 -19.22 -0.57 2.72
CA ARG A 19 -19.89 -1.49 1.77
C ARG A 19 -19.74 -2.95 2.20
N ALA A 20 -18.52 -3.38 2.56
CA ALA A 20 -18.29 -4.73 3.06
C ALA A 20 -19.10 -5.03 4.34
N CYS A 21 -19.13 -4.10 5.29
CA CYS A 21 -19.95 -4.22 6.50
C CYS A 21 -21.43 -4.41 6.14
N ARG A 22 -21.98 -3.61 5.23
CA ARG A 22 -23.38 -3.71 4.80
C ARG A 22 -23.72 -5.05 4.17
N GLU A 23 -22.84 -5.56 3.30
CA GLU A 23 -22.99 -6.86 2.65
C GLU A 23 -22.90 -8.03 3.64
N LEU A 24 -22.14 -7.86 4.73
CA LEU A 24 -22.05 -8.82 5.83
C LEU A 24 -23.17 -8.66 6.88
N GLY A 25 -24.09 -7.70 6.71
CA GLY A 25 -25.14 -7.40 7.68
C GLY A 25 -24.67 -6.71 8.97
N ILE A 26 -23.50 -6.10 8.93
CA ILE A 26 -22.84 -5.41 10.06
C ILE A 26 -23.17 -3.91 9.99
N LYS A 27 -23.56 -3.31 11.09
CA LYS A 27 -23.74 -1.85 11.19
C LYS A 27 -22.38 -1.15 11.13
N SER A 28 -22.30 -0.06 10.38
CA SER A 28 -21.09 0.73 10.22
C SER A 28 -21.18 2.11 10.87
N VAL A 29 -20.10 2.54 11.51
CA VAL A 29 -19.95 3.88 12.08
C VAL A 29 -18.83 4.60 11.34
N ALA A 30 -19.16 5.66 10.60
CA ALA A 30 -18.16 6.49 9.93
C ALA A 30 -17.57 7.52 10.89
N LEU A 31 -16.24 7.59 10.96
CA LEU A 31 -15.57 8.73 11.61
C LEU A 31 -15.33 9.83 10.58
N TYR A 32 -15.47 11.10 10.99
CA TYR A 32 -15.21 12.22 10.10
C TYR A 32 -14.62 13.44 10.81
N SER A 33 -13.68 14.10 10.12
CA SER A 33 -13.23 15.45 10.51
C SER A 33 -14.17 16.51 9.95
N THR A 34 -14.01 17.75 10.39
CA THR A 34 -14.90 18.86 9.98
C THR A 34 -15.04 18.99 8.46
N CYS A 35 -13.95 18.83 7.67
CA CYS A 35 -14.04 18.93 6.21
C CYS A 35 -14.64 17.69 5.55
N ASP A 36 -14.74 16.57 6.24
CA ASP A 36 -15.33 15.33 5.72
C ASP A 36 -16.80 15.14 6.12
N ALA A 37 -17.44 16.15 6.75
CA ALA A 37 -18.83 16.06 7.24
C ALA A 37 -19.85 15.67 6.14
N GLU A 38 -19.58 16.07 4.90
CA GLU A 38 -20.41 15.74 3.74
C GLU A 38 -19.88 14.57 2.90
N SER A 39 -18.89 13.81 3.43
CA SER A 39 -18.29 12.71 2.66
C SER A 39 -19.30 11.60 2.34
N ALA A 40 -19.04 10.86 1.26
CA ALA A 40 -19.93 9.79 0.84
C ALA A 40 -20.09 8.70 1.92
N VAL A 41 -19.06 8.41 2.71
CA VAL A 41 -19.13 7.41 3.78
C VAL A 41 -20.05 7.89 4.92
N VAL A 42 -20.05 9.16 5.26
CA VAL A 42 -20.95 9.73 6.30
C VAL A 42 -22.41 9.57 5.89
N LYS A 43 -22.70 9.74 4.60
CA LYS A 43 -24.07 9.54 4.04
C LYS A 43 -24.48 8.08 3.89
N PHE A 44 -23.50 7.18 3.79
CA PHE A 44 -23.73 5.75 3.53
C PHE A 44 -23.79 4.93 4.81
N ALA A 45 -22.97 5.23 5.82
CA ALA A 45 -22.89 4.49 7.07
C ALA A 45 -24.18 4.60 7.89
N ASP A 46 -24.41 3.65 8.80
CA ASP A 46 -25.58 3.64 9.67
C ASP A 46 -25.51 4.75 10.75
N GLU A 47 -24.28 5.03 11.22
CA GLU A 47 -23.99 6.11 12.17
C GLU A 47 -22.74 6.89 11.72
N ALA A 48 -22.61 8.14 12.19
CA ALA A 48 -21.43 8.94 11.92
C ALA A 48 -21.05 9.76 13.16
N VAL A 49 -19.72 9.85 13.44
CA VAL A 49 -19.19 10.57 14.61
C VAL A 49 -18.12 11.56 14.19
N HIS A 50 -18.29 12.83 14.56
CA HIS A 50 -17.28 13.87 14.38
C HIS A 50 -16.12 13.64 15.36
N VAL A 51 -14.89 13.50 14.84
CA VAL A 51 -13.70 13.19 15.64
C VAL A 51 -12.72 14.36 15.78
N GLY A 52 -13.01 15.50 15.19
CA GLY A 52 -12.19 16.70 15.39
C GLY A 52 -12.03 17.57 14.13
N PRO A 53 -11.18 18.61 14.20
CA PRO A 53 -10.92 19.54 13.11
C PRO A 53 -10.17 18.86 11.94
N ASN A 54 -9.91 19.62 10.87
CA ASN A 54 -9.33 19.11 9.63
C ASN A 54 -7.92 18.52 9.77
N HIS A 55 -7.13 18.99 10.74
CA HIS A 55 -5.76 18.50 10.92
C HIS A 55 -5.75 17.04 11.39
N PRO A 56 -5.04 16.10 10.70
CA PRO A 56 -5.04 14.68 11.04
C PRO A 56 -4.70 14.37 12.50
N GLY A 57 -3.65 15.00 13.03
CA GLY A 57 -3.22 14.81 14.43
C GLY A 57 -4.22 15.27 15.49
N LYS A 58 -5.29 15.95 15.10
CA LYS A 58 -6.38 16.39 15.98
C LYS A 58 -7.73 15.70 15.66
N SER A 59 -7.73 14.76 14.74
CA SER A 59 -8.88 14.01 14.27
C SER A 59 -8.55 12.52 14.08
N TYR A 60 -8.27 12.06 12.88
CA TYR A 60 -8.04 10.63 12.55
C TYR A 60 -6.83 9.99 13.22
N LEU A 61 -5.80 10.77 13.59
CA LEU A 61 -4.62 10.32 14.35
C LEU A 61 -4.76 10.59 15.86
N HIS A 62 -5.89 11.14 16.31
CA HIS A 62 -6.10 11.44 17.72
C HIS A 62 -6.76 10.24 18.41
N ILE A 63 -5.97 9.33 18.91
CA ILE A 63 -6.42 8.06 19.53
C ILE A 63 -7.58 8.25 20.52
N PRO A 64 -7.54 9.21 21.47
CA PRO A 64 -8.65 9.39 22.42
C PRO A 64 -9.99 9.68 21.75
N ASN A 65 -10.02 10.47 20.66
CA ASN A 65 -11.26 10.79 19.96
C ASN A 65 -11.78 9.57 19.18
N VAL A 66 -10.87 8.79 18.58
CA VAL A 66 -11.23 7.58 17.82
C VAL A 66 -11.80 6.50 18.76
N ILE A 67 -11.12 6.22 19.87
CA ILE A 67 -11.59 5.26 20.89
C ILE A 67 -12.88 5.75 21.55
N GLY A 68 -12.94 7.05 21.90
CA GLY A 68 -14.16 7.65 22.47
C GLY A 68 -15.38 7.51 21.55
N ALA A 69 -15.19 7.62 20.24
CA ALA A 69 -16.26 7.40 19.26
C ALA A 69 -16.71 5.92 19.23
N ALA A 70 -15.78 4.97 19.27
CA ALA A 70 -16.09 3.54 19.30
C ALA A 70 -16.87 3.16 20.57
N LEU A 71 -16.42 3.61 21.74
CA LEU A 71 -17.11 3.38 23.02
C LEU A 71 -18.49 4.02 23.05
N LYS A 72 -18.62 5.27 22.59
CA LYS A 72 -19.89 6.00 22.55
C LYS A 72 -20.96 5.32 21.69
N THR A 73 -20.53 4.69 20.58
CA THR A 73 -21.44 4.02 19.66
C THR A 73 -21.68 2.56 20.02
N GLY A 74 -20.95 2.03 21.01
CA GLY A 74 -21.02 0.62 21.41
C GLY A 74 -20.56 -0.33 20.29
N ALA A 75 -19.49 0.03 19.57
CA ALA A 75 -18.96 -0.80 18.50
C ALA A 75 -18.12 -1.94 19.06
N ASP A 76 -18.28 -3.14 18.47
CA ASP A 76 -17.56 -4.36 18.85
C ASP A 76 -16.13 -4.39 18.28
N ALA A 77 -15.96 -3.75 17.11
CA ALA A 77 -14.71 -3.79 16.38
C ALA A 77 -14.42 -2.44 15.68
N LEU A 78 -13.16 -2.29 15.28
CA LEU A 78 -12.66 -1.12 14.59
C LEU A 78 -11.84 -1.55 13.39
N HIS A 79 -12.20 -1.04 12.20
CA HIS A 79 -11.45 -1.24 10.97
C HIS A 79 -10.58 -0.01 10.68
N PRO A 80 -9.23 -0.15 10.68
CA PRO A 80 -8.34 1.00 10.48
C PRO A 80 -8.15 1.39 9.01
N GLY A 81 -8.52 0.54 8.05
CA GLY A 81 -8.21 0.71 6.64
C GLY A 81 -6.70 0.62 6.38
N TYR A 82 -6.15 1.60 5.67
CA TYR A 82 -4.72 1.78 5.45
C TYR A 82 -4.29 3.21 5.80
N GLY A 83 -2.99 3.41 6.07
CA GLY A 83 -2.48 4.71 6.58
C GLY A 83 -3.03 5.05 7.97
N PHE A 84 -2.90 6.31 8.39
CA PHE A 84 -3.28 6.77 9.73
C PHE A 84 -2.78 5.84 10.85
N LEU A 85 -3.70 5.19 11.57
CA LEU A 85 -3.42 4.32 12.73
C LEU A 85 -3.39 2.82 12.38
N SER A 86 -3.40 2.46 11.09
CA SER A 86 -3.54 1.05 10.67
C SER A 86 -2.35 0.15 11.02
N GLU A 87 -1.18 0.73 11.22
CA GLU A 87 0.06 0.01 11.60
C GLU A 87 0.62 0.54 12.93
N ASP A 88 -0.24 1.08 13.80
CA ASP A 88 0.15 1.57 15.12
C ASP A 88 -0.14 0.49 16.17
N PRO A 89 0.88 -0.22 16.70
CA PRO A 89 0.68 -1.29 17.69
C PRO A 89 0.10 -0.77 19.01
N PHE A 90 0.47 0.45 19.43
CA PHE A 90 -0.07 1.07 20.63
C PHE A 90 -1.57 1.35 20.51
N PHE A 91 -2.01 1.78 19.32
CA PHE A 91 -3.44 1.96 19.06
C PHE A 91 -4.22 0.63 19.10
N ALA A 92 -3.66 -0.42 18.50
CA ALA A 92 -4.27 -1.75 18.53
C ALA A 92 -4.35 -2.31 19.96
N GLU A 93 -3.33 -2.07 20.81
CA GLU A 93 -3.34 -2.41 22.22
C GLU A 93 -4.44 -1.65 23.00
N ILE A 94 -4.57 -0.34 22.74
CA ILE A 94 -5.64 0.48 23.35
C ILE A 94 -7.02 -0.05 22.95
N CYS A 95 -7.24 -0.44 21.70
CA CYS A 95 -8.48 -1.09 21.27
C CYS A 95 -8.78 -2.32 22.12
N ALA A 96 -7.82 -3.24 22.22
CA ALA A 96 -7.97 -4.48 22.99
C ALA A 96 -8.26 -4.21 24.49
N ASN A 97 -7.56 -3.25 25.12
CA ASN A 97 -7.75 -2.86 26.50
C ASN A 97 -9.13 -2.22 26.76
N ASN A 98 -9.82 -1.75 25.72
CA ASN A 98 -11.18 -1.21 25.80
C ASN A 98 -12.25 -2.19 25.31
N GLY A 99 -11.92 -3.45 25.07
CA GLY A 99 -12.86 -4.46 24.58
C GLY A 99 -13.30 -4.27 23.13
N ILE A 100 -12.53 -3.53 22.33
CA ILE A 100 -12.78 -3.29 20.90
C ILE A 100 -11.82 -4.17 20.10
N THR A 101 -12.35 -5.04 19.24
CA THR A 101 -11.52 -5.85 18.36
C THR A 101 -10.91 -4.97 17.26
N PHE A 102 -9.58 -4.86 17.22
CA PHE A 102 -8.87 -4.25 16.10
C PHE A 102 -8.88 -5.20 14.91
N ILE A 103 -9.41 -4.78 13.76
CA ILE A 103 -9.45 -5.58 12.54
C ILE A 103 -8.10 -5.48 11.83
N GLY A 104 -7.20 -6.35 12.23
CA GLY A 104 -5.78 -6.40 11.81
C GLY A 104 -4.99 -7.37 12.69
N PRO A 105 -3.66 -7.43 12.54
CA PRO A 105 -2.82 -8.28 13.37
C PRO A 105 -2.72 -7.77 14.82
N LYS A 106 -2.24 -8.63 15.69
CA LYS A 106 -2.01 -8.30 17.10
C LYS A 106 -0.87 -7.29 17.26
N PRO A 107 -0.88 -6.46 18.34
CA PRO A 107 0.16 -5.45 18.58
C PRO A 107 1.58 -6.00 18.52
N GLU A 108 1.85 -7.12 19.23
CA GLU A 108 3.17 -7.74 19.27
C GLU A 108 3.65 -8.28 17.91
N VAL A 109 2.72 -8.60 17.02
CA VAL A 109 3.04 -9.02 15.64
C VAL A 109 3.34 -7.80 14.79
N MET A 110 2.58 -6.71 14.94
CA MET A 110 2.86 -5.43 14.25
C MET A 110 4.24 -4.90 14.61
N GLU A 111 4.62 -4.93 15.89
CA GLU A 111 5.96 -4.51 16.34
C GLU A 111 7.06 -5.32 15.66
N LYS A 112 6.90 -6.65 15.62
CA LYS A 112 7.90 -7.54 15.00
C LYS A 112 8.06 -7.31 13.50
N VAL A 113 6.96 -7.17 12.76
CA VAL A 113 7.03 -7.00 11.31
C VAL A 113 7.29 -5.55 10.89
N GLY A 114 7.02 -4.58 11.77
CA GLY A 114 7.31 -3.16 11.59
C GLY A 114 8.78 -2.81 11.81
N ASP A 115 9.49 -3.56 12.66
CA ASP A 115 10.94 -3.43 12.81
C ASP A 115 11.66 -4.14 11.67
N LYS A 116 12.35 -3.39 10.83
CA LYS A 116 12.98 -3.92 9.60
C LYS A 116 14.05 -4.98 9.88
N ALA A 117 14.83 -4.83 10.96
CA ALA A 117 15.87 -5.79 11.31
C ALA A 117 15.25 -7.10 11.81
N ILE A 118 14.28 -6.99 12.72
CA ILE A 118 13.54 -8.15 13.28
C ILE A 118 12.76 -8.85 12.14
N ALA A 119 12.05 -8.11 11.31
CA ALA A 119 11.30 -8.69 10.19
C ALA A 119 12.21 -9.46 9.22
N ARG A 120 13.37 -8.91 8.86
CA ARG A 120 14.35 -9.57 7.98
C ARG A 120 14.85 -10.88 8.59
N ASP A 121 15.26 -10.88 9.85
CA ASP A 121 15.72 -12.10 10.54
C ASP A 121 14.63 -13.17 10.59
N LEU A 122 13.40 -12.80 10.96
CA LEU A 122 12.26 -13.71 11.02
C LEU A 122 11.92 -14.29 9.65
N MET A 123 11.90 -13.46 8.61
CA MET A 123 11.58 -13.88 7.24
C MET A 123 12.70 -14.74 6.64
N GLN A 124 13.96 -14.45 6.95
CA GLN A 124 15.08 -15.30 6.57
C GLN A 124 14.96 -16.70 7.18
N LYS A 125 14.65 -16.78 8.48
CA LYS A 125 14.42 -18.07 9.18
C LYS A 125 13.24 -18.84 8.61
N ALA A 126 12.22 -18.15 8.12
CA ALA A 126 11.08 -18.74 7.41
C ALA A 126 11.39 -19.16 5.98
N GLY A 127 12.59 -18.87 5.46
CA GLY A 127 13.07 -19.28 4.14
C GLY A 127 12.72 -18.31 3.01
N LEU A 128 12.39 -17.04 3.33
CA LEU A 128 12.24 -16.02 2.30
C LEU A 128 13.63 -15.57 1.79
N PRO A 129 13.77 -15.31 0.49
CA PRO A 129 15.00 -14.77 -0.07
C PRO A 129 15.18 -13.31 0.34
N LEU A 130 16.40 -12.95 0.77
CA LEU A 130 16.77 -11.59 1.15
C LEU A 130 17.94 -11.09 0.31
N LEU A 131 18.02 -9.77 0.12
CA LEU A 131 19.25 -9.16 -0.39
C LEU A 131 20.40 -9.39 0.61
N PRO A 132 21.63 -9.67 0.11
CA PRO A 132 22.80 -9.68 0.96
C PRO A 132 22.91 -8.35 1.73
N GLY A 133 23.11 -8.42 3.03
CA GLY A 133 23.13 -7.23 3.88
C GLY A 133 23.34 -7.59 5.35
N THR A 134 23.37 -6.55 6.19
CA THR A 134 23.50 -6.71 7.65
C THR A 134 22.13 -6.92 8.29
N VAL A 135 22.11 -7.72 9.34
CA VAL A 135 20.95 -7.86 10.24
C VAL A 135 21.08 -6.84 11.38
N GLU A 136 22.28 -6.73 11.94
CA GLU A 136 22.57 -5.79 13.01
C GLU A 136 22.93 -4.40 12.45
N PRO A 137 22.67 -3.33 13.21
CA PRO A 137 23.12 -1.99 12.85
C PRO A 137 24.65 -1.89 12.77
N VAL A 138 25.14 -1.19 11.78
CA VAL A 138 26.57 -0.97 11.55
C VAL A 138 27.07 0.13 12.47
N GLY A 139 28.10 -0.15 13.27
CA GLY A 139 28.60 0.72 14.32
C GLY A 139 29.57 1.80 13.84
N THR A 140 30.46 1.47 12.91
CA THR A 140 31.55 2.33 12.45
C THR A 140 31.64 2.44 10.94
N ALA A 141 32.35 3.48 10.46
CA ALA A 141 32.60 3.65 9.02
C ALA A 141 33.56 2.57 8.47
N ASP A 142 34.50 2.10 9.28
CA ASP A 142 35.44 1.04 8.87
C ASP A 142 34.70 -0.30 8.71
N GLU A 143 33.81 -0.63 9.64
CA GLU A 143 32.93 -1.78 9.51
C GLU A 143 32.03 -1.68 8.25
N ALA A 144 31.51 -0.47 7.95
CA ALA A 144 30.72 -0.23 6.75
C ALA A 144 31.54 -0.48 5.47
N LEU A 145 32.82 -0.11 5.44
CA LEU A 145 33.72 -0.39 4.32
C LEU A 145 33.94 -1.89 4.11
N GLU A 146 34.23 -2.63 5.19
CA GLU A 146 34.42 -4.09 5.15
C GLU A 146 33.17 -4.81 4.65
N ILE A 147 31.98 -4.41 5.15
CA ILE A 147 30.68 -4.96 4.73
C ILE A 147 30.43 -4.64 3.26
N GLY A 148 30.62 -3.38 2.83
CA GLY A 148 30.44 -2.97 1.44
C GLY A 148 31.34 -3.76 0.48
N ALA A 149 32.59 -3.98 0.85
CA ALA A 149 33.54 -4.80 0.08
C ALA A 149 33.10 -6.28 0.02
N SER A 150 32.55 -6.84 1.11
CA SER A 150 32.10 -8.23 1.17
C SER A 150 30.82 -8.48 0.34
N ILE A 151 29.86 -7.53 0.35
CA ILE A 151 28.61 -7.60 -0.42
C ILE A 151 28.88 -7.32 -1.91
N GLY A 152 29.83 -6.45 -2.20
CA GLY A 152 30.11 -5.87 -3.52
C GLY A 152 29.20 -4.67 -3.84
N TYR A 153 29.84 -3.61 -4.40
CA TYR A 153 29.13 -2.39 -4.80
C TYR A 153 28.30 -2.59 -6.06
N PRO A 154 27.17 -1.87 -6.23
CA PRO A 154 26.65 -0.84 -5.34
C PRO A 154 25.94 -1.43 -4.10
N VAL A 155 26.00 -0.70 -2.99
CA VAL A 155 25.25 -0.99 -1.77
C VAL A 155 24.43 0.23 -1.35
N ILE A 156 23.44 0.02 -0.50
CA ILE A 156 22.62 1.09 0.07
C ILE A 156 22.72 1.08 1.59
N ILE A 157 22.89 2.26 2.17
CA ILE A 157 22.86 2.47 3.61
C ILE A 157 21.47 3.00 3.96
N LYS A 158 20.79 2.37 4.92
CA LYS A 158 19.41 2.70 5.32
C LYS A 158 19.33 2.94 6.83
N ALA A 159 18.57 3.95 7.25
CA ALA A 159 18.23 4.13 8.65
C ALA A 159 17.31 2.99 9.13
N VAL A 160 17.59 2.45 10.32
CA VAL A 160 16.77 1.39 10.95
C VAL A 160 15.33 1.88 11.17
N ALA A 161 15.17 3.07 11.76
CA ALA A 161 13.87 3.71 11.97
C ALA A 161 13.31 4.40 10.71
N GLY A 162 13.95 4.25 9.54
CA GLY A 162 13.60 4.93 8.31
C GLY A 162 12.44 4.27 7.56
N GLY A 163 11.66 5.11 6.84
CA GLY A 163 10.56 4.66 5.99
C GLY A 163 10.28 5.65 4.85
N GLY A 164 9.54 5.20 3.82
CA GLY A 164 9.12 6.05 2.71
C GLY A 164 10.26 6.69 1.91
N GLY A 165 11.39 6.00 1.76
CA GLY A 165 12.54 6.50 0.98
C GLY A 165 13.42 7.53 1.69
N ARG A 166 13.16 7.85 2.96
CA ARG A 166 13.95 8.81 3.74
C ARG A 166 15.04 8.12 4.56
N GLY A 167 16.20 8.79 4.71
CA GLY A 167 17.33 8.25 5.48
C GLY A 167 18.05 7.11 4.76
N MET A 168 18.18 7.19 3.43
CA MET A 168 18.89 6.24 2.59
C MET A 168 19.90 6.94 1.69
N ASN A 169 21.05 6.28 1.47
CA ASN A 169 22.06 6.73 0.51
C ASN A 169 22.66 5.53 -0.24
N VAL A 170 22.69 5.61 -1.56
CA VAL A 170 23.33 4.60 -2.43
C VAL A 170 24.82 4.88 -2.52
N VAL A 171 25.63 3.88 -2.22
CA VAL A 171 27.08 3.91 -2.33
C VAL A 171 27.49 3.09 -3.55
N ARG A 172 27.93 3.77 -4.60
CA ARG A 172 28.31 3.10 -5.86
C ARG A 172 29.77 2.69 -5.90
N ARG A 173 30.63 3.37 -5.11
CA ARG A 173 32.08 3.14 -5.07
C ARG A 173 32.55 3.16 -3.63
N GLU A 174 33.56 2.36 -3.34
CA GLU A 174 34.15 2.21 -2.00
C GLU A 174 34.59 3.55 -1.41
N GLU A 175 35.18 4.43 -2.22
CA GLU A 175 35.67 5.75 -1.80
C GLU A 175 34.59 6.68 -1.23
N ASP A 176 33.33 6.47 -1.57
CA ASP A 176 32.19 7.25 -1.08
C ASP A 176 31.62 6.70 0.24
N MET A 177 31.97 5.48 0.65
CA MET A 177 31.34 4.78 1.77
C MET A 177 31.39 5.56 3.07
N ALA A 178 32.59 5.94 3.52
CA ALA A 178 32.74 6.61 4.82
C ALA A 178 31.94 7.92 4.90
N ARG A 179 31.97 8.71 3.84
CA ARG A 179 31.25 9.99 3.74
C ARG A 179 29.72 9.76 3.77
N LEU A 180 29.22 8.85 2.96
CA LEU A 180 27.78 8.58 2.87
C LEU A 180 27.26 7.88 4.13
N TYR A 181 28.07 7.04 4.78
CA TYR A 181 27.73 6.44 6.07
C TYR A 181 27.47 7.52 7.13
N GLN A 182 28.40 8.48 7.29
CA GLN A 182 28.22 9.58 8.24
C GLN A 182 27.02 10.45 7.89
N THR A 183 26.83 10.76 6.62
CA THR A 183 25.68 11.55 6.15
C THR A 183 24.37 10.87 6.45
N THR A 184 24.26 9.54 6.21
CA THR A 184 23.04 8.78 6.48
C THR A 184 22.71 8.75 7.96
N ARG A 185 23.71 8.50 8.83
CA ARG A 185 23.55 8.53 10.29
C ARG A 185 23.09 9.88 10.81
N ALA A 186 23.69 10.95 10.32
CA ALA A 186 23.31 12.33 10.71
C ALA A 186 21.86 12.63 10.30
N THR A 187 21.49 12.24 9.10
CA THR A 187 20.10 12.39 8.61
C THR A 187 19.13 11.55 9.43
N ALA A 188 19.46 10.31 9.73
CA ALA A 188 18.66 9.41 10.56
C ALA A 188 18.42 10.00 11.96
N GLN A 189 19.49 10.49 12.61
CA GLN A 189 19.40 11.15 13.92
C GLN A 189 18.52 12.40 13.88
N ALA A 190 18.64 13.22 12.84
CA ALA A 190 17.87 14.46 12.72
C ALA A 190 16.37 14.19 12.49
N VAL A 191 16.05 13.22 11.63
CA VAL A 191 14.66 12.94 11.19
C VAL A 191 13.94 11.99 12.14
N PHE A 192 14.59 10.88 12.52
CA PHE A 192 13.96 9.78 13.26
C PHE A 192 14.37 9.73 14.74
N LYS A 193 15.33 10.57 15.17
CA LYS A 193 15.91 10.58 16.53
C LYS A 193 16.68 9.30 16.87
N ASP A 194 17.01 8.50 15.86
CA ASP A 194 17.80 7.29 15.94
C ASP A 194 18.85 7.33 14.81
N SER A 195 20.15 7.16 15.15
CA SER A 195 21.25 7.17 14.18
C SER A 195 21.63 5.78 13.65
N ALA A 196 20.94 4.72 14.09
CA ALA A 196 21.22 3.35 13.68
C ALA A 196 20.97 3.18 12.17
N VAL A 197 21.94 2.56 11.48
CA VAL A 197 21.86 2.27 10.05
C VAL A 197 22.31 0.83 9.76
N TYR A 198 21.78 0.25 8.70
CA TYR A 198 22.19 -1.04 8.16
C TYR A 198 22.55 -0.91 6.67
N ILE A 199 23.24 -1.91 6.13
CA ILE A 199 23.74 -1.91 4.74
C ILE A 199 23.21 -3.13 4.00
N GLU A 200 22.73 -2.91 2.78
CA GLU A 200 22.24 -3.96 1.89
C GLU A 200 22.82 -3.80 0.48
N ARG A 201 22.81 -4.90 -0.29
CA ARG A 201 23.01 -4.83 -1.74
C ARG A 201 22.01 -3.86 -2.35
N TYR A 202 22.48 -2.96 -3.20
CA TYR A 202 21.59 -2.11 -3.99
C TYR A 202 21.29 -2.77 -5.34
N LEU A 203 20.04 -2.76 -5.73
CA LEU A 203 19.61 -3.18 -7.06
C LEU A 203 19.33 -1.94 -7.90
N ASP A 204 19.98 -1.86 -9.07
CA ASP A 204 19.68 -0.81 -10.05
C ASP A 204 18.37 -1.16 -10.77
N ALA A 205 17.43 -0.20 -10.79
CA ALA A 205 16.17 -0.32 -11.50
C ALA A 205 15.41 -1.67 -11.29
N PRO A 206 15.21 -2.13 -10.04
CA PRO A 206 14.46 -3.37 -9.82
C PRO A 206 12.98 -3.15 -10.12
N ARG A 207 12.23 -4.25 -10.25
CA ARG A 207 10.76 -4.22 -10.21
C ARG A 207 10.27 -4.38 -8.78
N HIS A 208 9.15 -3.72 -8.49
CA HIS A 208 8.47 -3.84 -7.20
C HIS A 208 7.34 -4.84 -7.33
N THR A 209 7.51 -6.00 -6.73
CA THR A 209 6.52 -7.08 -6.70
C THR A 209 6.08 -7.33 -5.27
N GLU A 210 4.81 -7.61 -5.04
CA GLU A 210 4.30 -7.83 -3.71
C GLU A 210 3.26 -8.96 -3.67
N ILE A 211 3.22 -9.71 -2.58
CA ILE A 211 2.30 -10.85 -2.38
C ILE A 211 1.19 -10.45 -1.40
N GLN A 212 -0.05 -10.47 -1.88
CA GLN A 212 -1.22 -10.33 -1.02
C GLN A 212 -1.49 -11.64 -0.28
N LEU A 213 -1.68 -11.57 1.03
CA LEU A 213 -2.06 -12.73 1.84
C LEU A 213 -3.14 -12.38 2.87
N VAL A 214 -3.82 -13.41 3.37
CA VAL A 214 -4.69 -13.36 4.55
C VAL A 214 -4.43 -14.59 5.38
N CYS A 215 -4.26 -14.40 6.70
CA CYS A 215 -4.08 -15.49 7.67
C CYS A 215 -5.18 -15.42 8.73
N ASP A 216 -5.67 -16.58 9.19
CA ASP A 216 -6.65 -16.65 10.26
C ASP A 216 -6.00 -17.03 11.62
N SER A 217 -6.80 -17.03 12.67
CA SER A 217 -6.38 -17.44 14.02
C SER A 217 -6.34 -18.96 14.24
N HIS A 218 -6.70 -19.75 13.23
CA HIS A 218 -6.74 -21.21 13.24
C HIS A 218 -5.49 -21.86 12.65
N GLY A 219 -4.54 -21.01 12.17
CA GLY A 219 -3.28 -21.46 11.55
C GLY A 219 -3.37 -21.65 10.04
N ASN A 220 -4.45 -21.19 9.41
CA ASN A 220 -4.56 -21.20 7.95
C ASN A 220 -4.06 -19.86 7.38
N GLY A 221 -3.47 -19.93 6.20
CA GLY A 221 -3.06 -18.76 5.43
C GLY A 221 -3.20 -19.02 3.94
N VAL A 222 -3.63 -18.01 3.21
CA VAL A 222 -3.86 -18.05 1.77
C VAL A 222 -3.22 -16.83 1.13
N TYR A 223 -2.51 -17.02 -0.01
CA TYR A 223 -2.04 -15.91 -0.84
C TYR A 223 -2.96 -15.71 -2.04
N PHE A 224 -3.09 -14.44 -2.44
CA PHE A 224 -3.98 -13.99 -3.52
C PHE A 224 -3.17 -13.46 -4.71
N PHE A 225 -2.09 -14.16 -4.99
CA PHE A 225 -1.12 -13.87 -6.03
C PHE A 225 -0.38 -12.53 -5.82
N GLU A 226 0.48 -12.23 -6.77
CA GLU A 226 1.31 -11.04 -6.72
C GLU A 226 0.67 -9.87 -7.48
N ARG A 227 1.14 -8.68 -7.09
CA ARG A 227 0.96 -7.43 -7.81
C ARG A 227 2.31 -6.91 -8.27
N ASP A 228 2.35 -6.27 -9.43
CA ASP A 228 3.47 -5.46 -9.89
C ASP A 228 3.14 -3.99 -9.64
N CYS A 229 4.00 -3.33 -8.86
CA CYS A 229 3.85 -1.94 -8.42
C CYS A 229 5.05 -1.08 -8.88
N SER A 230 5.70 -1.46 -9.98
CA SER A 230 6.91 -0.81 -10.47
C SER A 230 6.67 0.60 -10.99
N VAL A 231 5.46 0.91 -11.50
CA VAL A 231 5.12 2.26 -11.97
C VAL A 231 4.82 3.16 -10.78
N GLN A 232 5.86 3.79 -10.27
CA GLN A 232 5.81 4.64 -9.09
C GLN A 232 6.64 5.91 -9.25
N ARG A 233 6.33 6.93 -8.48
CA ARG A 233 7.07 8.19 -8.44
C ARG A 233 7.42 8.53 -7.00
N ARG A 234 8.72 8.71 -6.70
CA ARG A 234 9.18 9.01 -5.32
C ARG A 234 8.62 8.01 -4.30
N HIS A 235 8.61 6.72 -4.64
CA HIS A 235 8.06 5.61 -3.84
C HIS A 235 6.53 5.66 -3.62
N GLN A 236 5.81 6.46 -4.40
CA GLN A 236 4.35 6.45 -4.45
C GLN A 236 3.90 5.70 -5.70
N LYS A 237 3.19 4.59 -5.51
CA LYS A 237 2.63 3.77 -6.59
C LYS A 237 1.59 4.59 -7.36
N LEU A 238 1.56 4.46 -8.68
CA LEU A 238 0.66 5.20 -9.59
C LEU A 238 -0.18 4.28 -10.47
N ILE A 239 0.42 3.16 -10.93
CA ILE A 239 -0.27 2.11 -11.68
C ILE A 239 0.18 0.78 -11.09
N GLU A 240 -0.78 -0.08 -10.78
CA GLU A 240 -0.57 -1.41 -10.25
C GLU A 240 -1.24 -2.45 -11.14
N GLU A 241 -0.59 -3.60 -11.32
CA GLU A 241 -1.06 -4.69 -12.15
C GLU A 241 -1.07 -6.01 -11.39
N ALA A 242 -1.96 -6.92 -11.73
CA ALA A 242 -1.98 -8.30 -11.26
C ALA A 242 -2.48 -9.24 -12.38
N PRO A 243 -1.79 -10.38 -12.59
CA PRO A 243 -0.50 -10.76 -12.05
C PRO A 243 0.67 -10.03 -12.70
N SER A 244 1.86 -10.10 -12.10
CA SER A 244 3.09 -9.65 -12.76
C SER A 244 3.40 -10.53 -13.97
N ILE A 245 3.78 -9.90 -15.09
CA ILE A 245 4.20 -10.63 -16.29
C ILE A 245 5.64 -11.16 -16.21
N HIS A 246 6.36 -10.82 -15.16
CA HIS A 246 7.77 -11.15 -14.96
C HIS A 246 8.00 -12.39 -14.09
N LEU A 247 6.93 -12.98 -13.54
CA LEU A 247 7.01 -14.21 -12.77
C LEU A 247 6.41 -15.40 -13.55
N SER A 248 7.13 -16.51 -13.55
CA SER A 248 6.58 -17.79 -13.99
C SER A 248 5.58 -18.33 -12.98
N ASP A 249 4.73 -19.28 -13.38
CA ASP A 249 3.77 -19.91 -12.49
C ASP A 249 4.45 -20.66 -11.33
N GLU A 250 5.65 -21.18 -11.55
CA GLU A 250 6.45 -21.83 -10.52
C GLU A 250 6.97 -20.82 -9.48
N GLN A 251 7.56 -19.71 -9.93
CA GLN A 251 8.05 -18.64 -9.07
C GLN A 251 6.90 -18.03 -8.24
N ARG A 252 5.76 -17.77 -8.90
CA ARG A 252 4.55 -17.25 -8.27
C ARG A 252 4.05 -18.13 -7.12
N ARG A 253 4.01 -19.43 -7.36
CA ARG A 253 3.60 -20.41 -6.34
C ARG A 253 4.62 -20.49 -5.21
N ASP A 254 5.91 -20.66 -5.53
CA ASP A 254 6.97 -20.77 -4.53
C ASP A 254 7.02 -19.56 -3.59
N ILE A 255 7.01 -18.34 -4.15
CA ILE A 255 7.07 -17.12 -3.32
C ILE A 255 5.79 -16.90 -2.53
N GLY A 256 4.61 -17.22 -3.10
CA GLY A 256 3.33 -17.15 -2.40
C GLY A 256 3.28 -18.08 -1.19
N GLU A 257 3.70 -19.33 -1.35
CA GLU A 257 3.77 -20.32 -0.26
C GLU A 257 4.79 -19.90 0.81
N ARG A 258 5.96 -19.36 0.41
CA ARG A 258 6.96 -18.84 1.37
C ARG A 258 6.41 -17.63 2.13
N ALA A 259 5.71 -16.72 1.46
CA ALA A 259 5.09 -15.56 2.09
C ALA A 259 4.07 -15.98 3.15
N VAL A 260 3.19 -16.93 2.87
CA VAL A 260 2.22 -17.47 3.84
C VAL A 260 2.95 -18.13 5.01
N ARG A 261 3.96 -18.99 4.77
CA ARG A 261 4.74 -19.60 5.84
C ARG A 261 5.43 -18.56 6.73
N GLY A 262 6.01 -17.52 6.11
CA GLY A 262 6.63 -16.40 6.83
C GLY A 262 5.65 -15.68 7.74
N ALA A 263 4.46 -15.34 7.23
CA ALA A 263 3.41 -14.70 8.01
C ALA A 263 2.92 -15.59 9.19
N LEU A 264 2.64 -16.86 8.93
CA LEU A 264 2.22 -17.81 9.98
C LEU A 264 3.30 -18.03 11.05
N SER A 265 4.59 -18.02 10.67
CA SER A 265 5.70 -18.21 11.62
C SER A 265 5.80 -17.12 12.67
N VAL A 266 5.31 -15.91 12.39
CA VAL A 266 5.27 -14.79 13.34
C VAL A 266 3.93 -14.66 14.06
N GLY A 267 2.97 -15.55 13.76
CA GLY A 267 1.62 -15.52 14.33
C GLY A 267 0.72 -14.43 13.70
N TYR A 268 0.96 -14.09 12.45
CA TYR A 268 0.18 -13.07 11.73
C TYR A 268 -1.26 -13.49 11.55
N THR A 269 -2.19 -12.53 11.73
CA THR A 269 -3.63 -12.69 11.46
C THR A 269 -4.16 -11.46 10.73
N GLY A 270 -5.13 -11.65 9.84
CA GLY A 270 -5.69 -10.59 9.01
C GLY A 270 -5.04 -10.52 7.63
N ALA A 271 -5.41 -9.47 6.88
CA ALA A 271 -4.83 -9.19 5.58
C ALA A 271 -3.45 -8.51 5.73
N GLY A 272 -2.48 -8.95 4.94
CA GLY A 272 -1.15 -8.39 4.90
C GLY A 272 -0.55 -8.49 3.51
N THR A 273 0.55 -7.79 3.31
CA THR A 273 1.27 -7.80 2.03
C THR A 273 2.76 -7.91 2.30
N MET A 274 3.42 -8.87 1.65
CA MET A 274 4.88 -8.96 1.64
C MET A 274 5.41 -8.34 0.35
N GLU A 275 6.27 -7.35 0.48
CA GLU A 275 6.89 -6.61 -0.62
C GLU A 275 8.27 -7.20 -0.95
N PHE A 276 8.56 -7.28 -2.25
CA PHE A 276 9.79 -7.84 -2.80
C PHE A 276 10.34 -6.92 -3.89
N LEU A 277 11.67 -6.95 -4.03
CA LEU A 277 12.34 -6.46 -5.23
C LEU A 277 12.65 -7.63 -6.15
N LEU A 278 12.28 -7.49 -7.41
CA LEU A 278 12.61 -8.44 -8.47
C LEU A 278 13.74 -7.84 -9.31
N ASP A 279 14.87 -8.52 -9.36
CA ASP A 279 16.02 -8.10 -10.18
C ASP A 279 15.86 -8.50 -11.67
N HIS A 280 16.83 -8.09 -12.50
CA HIS A 280 16.82 -8.39 -13.93
C HIS A 280 17.06 -9.89 -14.25
N ASP A 281 17.63 -10.64 -13.31
CA ASP A 281 17.87 -12.08 -13.43
C ASP A 281 16.65 -12.91 -12.99
N GLY A 282 15.58 -12.26 -12.52
CA GLY A 282 14.35 -12.89 -12.05
C GLY A 282 14.39 -13.36 -10.59
N ASN A 283 15.36 -12.88 -9.80
CA ASN A 283 15.42 -13.21 -8.37
C ASN A 283 14.58 -12.24 -7.55
N LEU A 284 13.72 -12.78 -6.70
CA LEU A 284 12.96 -12.02 -5.72
C LEU A 284 13.77 -11.85 -4.43
N SER A 285 13.67 -10.69 -3.82
CA SER A 285 14.26 -10.41 -2.50
C SER A 285 13.25 -9.69 -1.62
N PHE A 286 12.98 -10.24 -0.44
CA PHE A 286 12.06 -9.65 0.54
C PHE A 286 12.55 -8.26 0.98
N MET A 287 11.64 -7.33 1.02
CA MET A 287 11.89 -5.94 1.41
C MET A 287 11.25 -5.60 2.75
N GLU A 288 9.94 -5.74 2.85
CA GLU A 288 9.18 -5.47 4.08
C GLU A 288 7.81 -6.17 4.06
N MET A 289 7.14 -6.18 5.20
CA MET A 289 5.76 -6.64 5.33
C MET A 289 4.88 -5.49 5.80
N ASN A 290 3.82 -5.21 5.05
CA ASN A 290 2.78 -4.27 5.46
C ASN A 290 1.69 -5.01 6.23
N ALA A 291 1.49 -4.62 7.49
CA ALA A 291 0.60 -5.29 8.44
C ALA A 291 -0.86 -4.81 8.33
N ARG A 292 -1.33 -4.61 7.11
CA ARG A 292 -2.64 -4.03 6.78
C ARG A 292 -3.07 -4.37 5.36
N ILE A 293 -4.31 -4.03 5.03
CA ILE A 293 -4.73 -3.96 3.62
C ILE A 293 -4.00 -2.82 2.90
N GLN A 294 -3.74 -2.95 1.61
CA GLN A 294 -3.12 -1.91 0.79
C GLN A 294 -4.12 -1.22 -0.13
N VAL A 295 -3.74 -0.06 -0.68
CA VAL A 295 -4.56 0.71 -1.63
C VAL A 295 -4.95 -0.16 -2.82
N GLU A 296 -3.99 -0.88 -3.37
CA GLU A 296 -4.03 -1.70 -4.58
C GLU A 296 -4.63 -3.11 -4.41
N HIS A 297 -5.24 -3.42 -3.23
CA HIS A 297 -5.91 -4.69 -3.04
C HIS A 297 -6.97 -5.03 -4.11
N PRO A 298 -7.64 -4.05 -4.75
CA PRO A 298 -8.66 -4.34 -5.74
C PRO A 298 -8.16 -5.15 -6.94
N VAL A 299 -6.90 -5.01 -7.39
CA VAL A 299 -6.41 -5.82 -8.52
C VAL A 299 -6.32 -7.30 -8.15
N SER A 300 -5.95 -7.63 -6.90
CA SER A 300 -5.98 -9.02 -6.40
C SER A 300 -7.41 -9.56 -6.29
N GLU A 301 -8.38 -8.74 -5.84
CA GLU A 301 -9.79 -9.10 -5.83
C GLU A 301 -10.33 -9.39 -7.23
N MET A 302 -9.94 -8.58 -8.22
CA MET A 302 -10.42 -8.72 -9.61
C MET A 302 -9.91 -10.00 -10.27
N ILE A 303 -8.68 -10.44 -9.98
CA ILE A 303 -8.11 -11.67 -10.58
C ILE A 303 -8.53 -12.94 -9.85
N THR A 304 -8.96 -12.84 -8.57
CA THR A 304 -9.32 -14.00 -7.72
C THR A 304 -10.80 -14.13 -7.46
N SER A 305 -11.57 -13.06 -7.62
CA SER A 305 -12.99 -12.96 -7.25
C SER A 305 -13.25 -13.15 -5.73
N VAL A 306 -12.28 -12.83 -4.88
CA VAL A 306 -12.39 -12.86 -3.42
C VAL A 306 -12.41 -11.44 -2.87
N ASP A 307 -13.38 -11.12 -2.02
CA ASP A 307 -13.47 -9.84 -1.31
C ASP A 307 -12.54 -9.83 -0.09
N LEU A 308 -11.37 -9.20 -0.22
CA LEU A 308 -10.33 -9.20 0.82
C LEU A 308 -10.75 -8.42 2.08
N ILE A 309 -11.60 -7.39 1.95
CA ILE A 309 -12.10 -6.65 3.11
C ILE A 309 -13.11 -7.50 3.90
N GLN A 310 -13.96 -8.26 3.22
CA GLN A 310 -14.86 -9.19 3.90
C GLN A 310 -14.08 -10.31 4.61
N GLU A 311 -13.06 -10.89 3.95
CA GLU A 311 -12.20 -11.89 4.59
C GLU A 311 -11.48 -11.32 5.82
N GLN A 312 -10.97 -10.09 5.73
CA GLN A 312 -10.34 -9.42 6.86
C GLN A 312 -11.29 -9.26 8.05
N ILE A 313 -12.53 -8.88 7.81
CA ILE A 313 -13.58 -8.73 8.84
C ILE A 313 -13.95 -10.10 9.44
N ARG A 314 -14.12 -11.14 8.61
CA ARG A 314 -14.45 -12.51 9.07
C ARG A 314 -13.37 -13.09 9.96
N VAL A 315 -12.13 -13.00 9.51
CA VAL A 315 -10.97 -13.50 10.26
C VAL A 315 -10.84 -12.78 11.61
N ALA A 316 -11.02 -11.46 11.64
CA ALA A 316 -10.99 -10.68 12.89
C ALA A 316 -12.13 -11.05 13.84
N ALA A 317 -13.28 -11.49 13.30
CA ALA A 317 -14.39 -12.02 14.09
C ALA A 317 -14.15 -13.45 14.62
N GLY A 318 -12.99 -14.05 14.33
CA GLY A 318 -12.62 -15.40 14.76
C GLY A 318 -13.11 -16.53 13.85
N GLU A 319 -13.65 -16.20 12.66
CA GLU A 319 -14.03 -17.20 11.66
C GLU A 319 -12.76 -17.72 10.93
N PRO A 320 -12.75 -18.99 10.50
CA PRO A 320 -11.72 -19.46 9.58
C PRO A 320 -11.84 -18.76 8.23
N LEU A 321 -10.75 -18.76 7.45
CA LEU A 321 -10.79 -18.30 6.05
C LEU A 321 -11.93 -18.97 5.30
N SER A 322 -12.67 -18.19 4.48
CA SER A 322 -13.79 -18.70 3.69
C SER A 322 -13.34 -19.49 2.46
N VAL A 323 -12.07 -19.40 2.10
CA VAL A 323 -11.45 -20.05 0.96
C VAL A 323 -10.16 -20.76 1.36
N SER A 324 -9.89 -21.90 0.75
CA SER A 324 -8.58 -22.57 0.78
C SER A 324 -7.69 -22.06 -0.38
N GLN A 325 -6.39 -22.37 -0.34
CA GLN A 325 -5.49 -22.01 -1.45
C GLN A 325 -5.94 -22.64 -2.78
N ASP A 326 -6.52 -23.86 -2.71
CA ASP A 326 -7.01 -24.55 -3.90
C ASP A 326 -8.26 -23.90 -4.51
N ASP A 327 -9.01 -23.11 -3.75
CA ASP A 327 -10.18 -22.38 -4.25
C ASP A 327 -9.78 -21.08 -4.95
N VAL A 328 -8.64 -20.50 -4.60
CA VAL A 328 -8.17 -19.23 -5.16
C VAL A 328 -7.53 -19.48 -6.53
N LYS A 329 -8.23 -19.06 -7.58
CA LYS A 329 -7.81 -19.24 -8.98
C LYS A 329 -7.43 -17.90 -9.60
N LEU A 330 -6.26 -17.89 -10.23
CA LEU A 330 -5.83 -16.75 -11.05
C LEU A 330 -6.64 -16.70 -12.35
N ARG A 331 -7.26 -15.55 -12.63
CA ARG A 331 -8.07 -15.34 -13.85
C ARG A 331 -7.77 -13.99 -14.49
N GLY A 332 -7.32 -14.04 -15.73
CA GLY A 332 -7.08 -12.84 -16.54
C GLY A 332 -6.02 -11.91 -15.97
N HIS A 333 -6.20 -10.63 -16.21
CA HIS A 333 -5.28 -9.57 -15.82
C HIS A 333 -6.07 -8.35 -15.35
N ALA A 334 -5.70 -7.80 -14.20
CA ALA A 334 -6.28 -6.58 -13.65
C ALA A 334 -5.24 -5.46 -13.60
N MET A 335 -5.70 -4.24 -13.74
CA MET A 335 -4.88 -3.03 -13.64
C MET A 335 -5.63 -1.98 -12.83
N GLU A 336 -4.93 -1.28 -11.96
CA GLU A 336 -5.41 -0.12 -11.22
C GLU A 336 -4.63 1.12 -11.61
N CYS A 337 -5.31 2.26 -11.81
CA CYS A 337 -4.70 3.57 -11.89
C CYS A 337 -5.19 4.44 -10.73
N ARG A 338 -4.26 5.00 -9.97
CA ARG A 338 -4.59 5.97 -8.90
C ARG A 338 -4.90 7.32 -9.50
N VAL A 339 -6.14 7.75 -9.42
CA VAL A 339 -6.57 9.07 -9.86
C VAL A 339 -6.39 10.04 -8.69
N ASN A 340 -5.31 10.80 -8.73
CA ASN A 340 -4.95 11.80 -7.73
C ASN A 340 -5.34 13.20 -8.19
N ALA A 341 -5.73 14.05 -7.24
CA ALA A 341 -5.92 15.49 -7.46
C ALA A 341 -4.56 16.21 -7.48
N GLU A 342 -3.81 16.01 -8.55
CA GLU A 342 -2.47 16.52 -8.78
C GLU A 342 -2.30 17.00 -10.21
N ASP A 343 -1.36 17.93 -10.42
CA ASP A 343 -1.01 18.46 -11.75
C ASP A 343 0.32 17.84 -12.23
N PRO A 344 0.29 16.81 -13.10
CA PRO A 344 1.50 16.15 -13.60
C PRO A 344 2.44 17.09 -14.37
N ASP A 345 1.93 18.15 -14.99
CA ASP A 345 2.73 19.11 -15.75
C ASP A 345 3.44 20.13 -14.84
N ARG A 346 3.11 20.11 -13.55
CA ARG A 346 3.73 20.92 -12.49
C ARG A 346 4.34 20.05 -11.38
N ASP A 347 5.10 19.04 -11.76
CA ASP A 347 5.77 18.13 -10.86
C ASP A 347 4.81 17.44 -9.85
N PHE A 348 3.58 17.12 -10.31
CA PHE A 348 2.53 16.51 -9.48
C PHE A 348 2.13 17.38 -8.26
N ALA A 349 2.15 18.69 -8.44
CA ALA A 349 1.70 19.60 -7.39
C ALA A 349 0.23 19.31 -7.04
N PRO A 350 -0.13 19.29 -5.73
CA PRO A 350 -1.51 19.09 -5.28
C PRO A 350 -2.47 20.11 -5.94
N ALA A 351 -3.60 19.63 -6.43
CA ALA A 351 -4.60 20.41 -7.16
C ALA A 351 -5.98 20.27 -6.49
N ALA A 352 -6.04 20.61 -5.20
CA ALA A 352 -7.27 20.60 -4.41
C ALA A 352 -8.27 21.64 -4.90
N GLY A 353 -9.57 21.35 -4.80
CA GLY A 353 -10.63 22.23 -5.24
C GLY A 353 -12.01 21.58 -5.13
N LYS A 354 -13.03 22.32 -5.53
CA LYS A 354 -14.40 21.80 -5.59
C LYS A 354 -14.65 21.13 -6.91
N LEU A 355 -15.22 19.93 -6.90
CA LEU A 355 -15.62 19.20 -8.09
C LEU A 355 -16.94 19.75 -8.65
N ASP A 356 -16.91 20.30 -9.84
CA ASP A 356 -18.11 20.70 -10.58
C ASP A 356 -18.67 19.51 -11.37
N VAL A 357 -17.78 18.71 -11.96
CA VAL A 357 -18.11 17.50 -12.71
C VAL A 357 -17.36 16.31 -12.11
N TYR A 358 -18.07 15.23 -11.92
CA TYR A 358 -17.53 13.92 -11.56
C TYR A 358 -18.40 12.84 -12.19
N VAL A 359 -17.96 12.30 -13.33
CA VAL A 359 -18.68 11.25 -14.07
C VAL A 359 -17.73 10.06 -14.21
N PRO A 360 -17.88 9.02 -13.36
CA PRO A 360 -17.03 7.84 -13.45
C PRO A 360 -17.30 7.05 -14.72
N PRO A 361 -16.30 6.32 -15.26
CA PRO A 361 -16.49 5.43 -16.40
C PRO A 361 -17.33 4.23 -16.03
N GLY A 362 -17.88 3.56 -17.02
CA GLY A 362 -18.68 2.36 -16.86
C GLY A 362 -18.28 1.23 -17.81
N GLY A 363 -19.20 0.30 -17.99
CA GLY A 363 -19.04 -0.86 -18.84
C GLY A 363 -18.52 -2.10 -18.12
N PRO A 364 -18.50 -3.26 -18.81
CA PRO A 364 -18.07 -4.53 -18.22
C PRO A 364 -16.65 -4.47 -17.68
N TRP A 365 -16.46 -5.06 -16.48
CA TRP A 365 -15.14 -5.20 -15.86
C TRP A 365 -14.41 -3.87 -15.60
N THR A 366 -15.19 -2.82 -15.35
CA THR A 366 -14.69 -1.51 -14.91
C THR A 366 -15.23 -1.23 -13.52
N ARG A 367 -14.34 -1.01 -12.56
CA ARG A 367 -14.64 -0.70 -11.15
C ARG A 367 -14.04 0.66 -10.80
N VAL A 368 -14.78 1.46 -10.06
CA VAL A 368 -14.30 2.73 -9.50
C VAL A 368 -14.51 2.72 -8.00
N ASP A 369 -13.41 2.73 -7.24
CA ASP A 369 -13.45 2.94 -5.79
C ASP A 369 -13.17 4.42 -5.51
N SER A 370 -14.19 5.13 -5.04
CA SER A 370 -14.13 6.57 -4.81
C SER A 370 -15.14 7.02 -3.77
N HIS A 371 -14.84 8.13 -3.13
CA HIS A 371 -15.73 8.86 -2.21
C HIS A 371 -16.23 10.17 -2.80
N CYS A 372 -15.80 10.52 -4.01
CA CYS A 372 -16.09 11.79 -4.68
C CYS A 372 -17.42 11.78 -5.40
N TYR A 373 -18.03 12.97 -5.53
CA TYR A 373 -19.25 13.24 -6.25
C TYR A 373 -19.31 14.73 -6.67
N PRO A 374 -20.18 15.15 -7.61
CA PRO A 374 -20.33 16.54 -7.98
C PRO A 374 -20.68 17.41 -6.76
N GLY A 375 -19.95 18.50 -6.56
CA GLY A 375 -20.08 19.39 -5.40
C GLY A 375 -19.17 19.06 -4.23
N TRP A 376 -18.50 17.90 -4.22
CA TRP A 376 -17.50 17.54 -3.21
C TRP A 376 -16.27 18.46 -3.29
N SER A 377 -15.72 18.85 -2.13
CA SER A 377 -14.50 19.65 -2.05
C SER A 377 -13.33 18.78 -1.61
N ILE A 378 -12.31 18.67 -2.45
CA ILE A 378 -11.07 17.99 -2.14
C ILE A 378 -10.29 18.83 -1.14
N ALA A 379 -10.11 18.30 0.07
CA ALA A 379 -9.44 19.01 1.16
C ALA A 379 -7.91 18.90 1.04
N PRO A 380 -7.15 19.99 1.23
CA PRO A 380 -5.68 19.97 1.12
C PRO A 380 -4.97 19.41 2.37
N PHE A 381 -5.71 18.84 3.31
CA PHE A 381 -5.18 18.34 4.59
C PHE A 381 -4.78 16.86 4.56
N TYR A 382 -5.17 16.15 3.53
CA TYR A 382 -5.05 14.70 3.40
C TYR A 382 -4.43 14.33 2.05
N ASP A 383 -4.29 13.03 1.82
CA ASP A 383 -3.83 12.48 0.55
C ASP A 383 -4.67 12.99 -0.64
N SER A 384 -4.02 13.11 -1.80
CA SER A 384 -4.62 13.59 -3.04
C SER A 384 -5.47 12.55 -3.77
N LEU A 385 -5.50 11.28 -3.32
CA LEU A 385 -6.26 10.20 -3.95
C LEU A 385 -7.76 10.47 -3.91
N ILE A 386 -8.37 10.61 -5.08
CA ILE A 386 -9.81 10.86 -5.24
C ILE A 386 -10.57 9.67 -5.83
N ALA A 387 -9.88 8.81 -6.54
CA ALA A 387 -10.45 7.57 -7.04
C ALA A 387 -9.34 6.54 -7.36
N LYS A 388 -9.70 5.28 -7.28
CA LYS A 388 -8.99 4.17 -7.93
C LYS A 388 -9.85 3.71 -9.10
N LEU A 389 -9.28 3.71 -10.29
CA LEU A 389 -9.91 3.12 -11.46
C LEU A 389 -9.28 1.76 -11.69
N ILE A 390 -10.09 0.72 -11.61
CA ILE A 390 -9.66 -0.65 -11.77
C ILE A 390 -10.37 -1.27 -12.97
N VAL A 391 -9.61 -2.00 -13.79
CA VAL A 391 -10.17 -2.80 -14.89
C VAL A 391 -9.68 -4.23 -14.81
N TRP A 392 -10.45 -5.13 -15.41
CA TRP A 392 -10.05 -6.51 -15.63
C TRP A 392 -10.27 -6.90 -17.08
N ALA A 393 -9.38 -7.75 -17.64
CA ALA A 393 -9.55 -8.33 -18.97
C ALA A 393 -8.94 -9.75 -19.01
N PRO A 394 -9.26 -10.58 -20.04
CA PRO A 394 -8.62 -11.89 -20.20
C PRO A 394 -7.11 -11.83 -20.34
N THR A 395 -6.58 -10.77 -20.95
CA THR A 395 -5.14 -10.57 -21.20
C THR A 395 -4.68 -9.17 -20.83
N ARG A 396 -3.37 -8.99 -20.58
CA ARG A 396 -2.76 -7.68 -20.28
C ARG A 396 -2.98 -6.64 -21.38
N PRO A 397 -2.75 -6.94 -22.68
CA PRO A 397 -3.03 -5.98 -23.75
C PRO A 397 -4.49 -5.49 -23.74
N GLU A 398 -5.46 -6.39 -23.54
CA GLU A 398 -6.86 -6.01 -23.44
C GLU A 398 -7.16 -5.19 -22.17
N ALA A 399 -6.46 -5.44 -21.05
CA ALA A 399 -6.57 -4.63 -19.84
C ALA A 399 -6.05 -3.20 -20.07
N ILE A 400 -4.92 -3.04 -20.79
CA ILE A 400 -4.38 -1.74 -21.18
C ILE A 400 -5.39 -0.95 -22.04
N GLU A 401 -5.95 -1.57 -23.08
CA GLU A 401 -6.96 -0.92 -23.93
C GLU A 401 -8.22 -0.53 -23.14
N ARG A 402 -8.67 -1.40 -22.24
CA ARG A 402 -9.82 -1.13 -21.37
C ARG A 402 -9.56 0.00 -20.40
N MET A 403 -8.33 0.07 -19.84
CA MET A 403 -7.93 1.15 -18.94
C MET A 403 -7.87 2.49 -19.66
N ASP A 404 -7.28 2.57 -20.87
CA ASP A 404 -7.24 3.82 -21.63
C ASP A 404 -8.65 4.30 -22.01
N ARG A 405 -9.51 3.39 -22.47
CA ARG A 405 -10.93 3.69 -22.72
C ARG A 405 -11.60 4.24 -21.46
N ALA A 406 -11.46 3.56 -20.32
CA ALA A 406 -12.09 3.96 -19.07
C ALA A 406 -11.56 5.32 -18.56
N LEU A 407 -10.25 5.56 -18.65
CA LEU A 407 -9.66 6.87 -18.34
C LEU A 407 -10.16 7.98 -19.27
N SER A 408 -10.42 7.68 -20.56
CA SER A 408 -10.94 8.65 -21.51
C SER A 408 -12.39 9.06 -21.22
N GLU A 409 -13.18 8.19 -20.62
CA GLU A 409 -14.56 8.45 -20.21
C GLU A 409 -14.65 9.16 -18.85
N PHE A 410 -13.61 9.07 -18.01
CA PHE A 410 -13.64 9.59 -16.65
C PHE A 410 -13.56 11.12 -16.65
N GLN A 411 -14.69 11.78 -16.48
CA GLN A 411 -14.78 13.23 -16.46
C GLN A 411 -14.68 13.76 -15.02
N ILE A 412 -13.59 14.44 -14.74
CA ILE A 412 -13.35 15.11 -13.46
C ILE A 412 -12.91 16.54 -13.75
N SER A 413 -13.69 17.53 -13.30
CA SER A 413 -13.31 18.93 -13.43
C SER A 413 -13.87 19.78 -12.30
N GLY A 414 -13.24 20.93 -12.09
CA GLY A 414 -13.60 21.93 -11.12
C GLY A 414 -12.56 23.05 -11.08
N ARG A 415 -12.90 24.15 -10.42
CA ARG A 415 -11.95 25.27 -10.31
C ARG A 415 -10.70 24.85 -9.53
N GLY A 416 -9.53 24.89 -10.19
CA GLY A 416 -8.25 24.52 -9.60
C GLY A 416 -7.97 23.03 -9.58
N VAL A 417 -8.93 22.18 -9.96
CA VAL A 417 -8.76 20.73 -9.98
C VAL A 417 -8.01 20.30 -11.23
N LYS A 418 -6.97 19.51 -11.02
CA LYS A 418 -6.23 18.73 -12.03
C LYS A 418 -6.14 17.30 -11.53
N THR A 419 -5.93 16.35 -12.44
CA THR A 419 -5.82 14.93 -12.10
C THR A 419 -4.68 14.26 -12.83
N THR A 420 -4.26 13.11 -12.32
CA THR A 420 -3.25 12.24 -12.95
C THR A 420 -3.76 11.49 -14.19
N ILE A 421 -5.04 11.61 -14.56
CA ILE A 421 -5.63 10.91 -15.73
C ILE A 421 -4.82 11.16 -17.01
N PRO A 422 -4.45 12.40 -17.41
CA PRO A 422 -3.67 12.63 -18.63
C PRO A 422 -2.30 11.96 -18.60
N PHE A 423 -1.66 11.91 -17.44
CA PHE A 423 -0.38 11.20 -17.24
C PHE A 423 -0.55 9.70 -17.44
N HIS A 424 -1.53 9.07 -16.80
CA HIS A 424 -1.79 7.64 -16.95
C HIS A 424 -2.01 7.25 -18.42
N ARG A 425 -2.79 8.02 -19.18
CA ARG A 425 -3.02 7.76 -20.61
C ARG A 425 -1.74 7.85 -21.45
N ARG A 426 -0.84 8.80 -21.14
CA ARG A 426 0.47 8.85 -21.80
C ARG A 426 1.33 7.63 -21.47
N VAL A 427 1.33 7.18 -20.21
CA VAL A 427 2.04 5.96 -19.81
C VAL A 427 1.50 4.71 -20.52
N LEU A 428 0.17 4.55 -20.59
CA LEU A 428 -0.46 3.41 -21.28
C LEU A 428 -0.16 3.36 -22.79
N ALA A 429 0.19 4.49 -23.39
CA ALA A 429 0.59 4.60 -24.80
C ALA A 429 2.10 4.37 -25.00
N ASP A 430 2.93 4.39 -23.97
CA ASP A 430 4.39 4.18 -24.05
C ASP A 430 4.71 2.72 -24.39
N GLU A 431 5.61 2.50 -25.36
CA GLU A 431 5.98 1.16 -25.83
C GLU A 431 6.67 0.31 -24.76
N ARG A 432 7.45 0.93 -23.87
CA ARG A 432 8.10 0.22 -22.74
C ARG A 432 7.07 -0.27 -21.74
N PHE A 433 6.07 0.56 -21.42
CA PHE A 433 4.95 0.12 -20.57
C PHE A 433 4.19 -1.03 -21.24
N ARG A 434 3.87 -0.91 -22.52
CA ARG A 434 3.12 -1.94 -23.26
C ARG A 434 3.87 -3.25 -23.37
N SER A 435 5.19 -3.21 -23.57
CA SER A 435 6.05 -4.40 -23.59
C SER A 435 6.35 -4.98 -22.21
N GLY A 436 6.06 -4.22 -21.13
CA GLY A 436 6.40 -4.61 -19.76
C GLY A 436 7.83 -4.23 -19.33
N ASP A 437 8.55 -3.47 -20.13
CA ASP A 437 9.89 -2.99 -19.77
C ASP A 437 9.78 -1.79 -18.81
N VAL A 438 9.34 -2.09 -17.59
CA VAL A 438 9.13 -1.12 -16.51
C VAL A 438 9.90 -1.54 -15.26
N SER A 439 10.36 -0.55 -14.53
CA SER A 439 11.12 -0.67 -13.27
C SER A 439 10.76 0.49 -12.34
N THR A 440 11.28 0.48 -11.13
CA THR A 440 10.94 1.50 -10.12
C THR A 440 11.37 2.92 -10.50
N ASP A 441 12.26 3.10 -11.45
CA ASP A 441 12.72 4.39 -12.02
C ASP A 441 12.04 4.74 -13.37
N PHE A 442 11.12 3.90 -13.85
CA PHE A 442 10.42 4.10 -15.13
C PHE A 442 9.81 5.51 -15.27
N VAL A 443 9.12 6.00 -14.23
CA VAL A 443 8.44 7.31 -14.30
C VAL A 443 9.43 8.46 -14.44
N GLU A 444 10.59 8.39 -13.79
CA GLU A 444 11.63 9.42 -13.92
C GLU A 444 12.17 9.48 -15.34
N HIS A 445 12.49 8.34 -15.93
CA HIS A 445 12.94 8.23 -17.32
C HIS A 445 11.86 8.64 -18.32
N PHE A 446 10.61 8.27 -18.07
CA PHE A 446 9.47 8.64 -18.90
C PHE A 446 9.30 10.16 -18.97
N LEU A 447 9.28 10.84 -17.82
CA LEU A 447 9.14 12.29 -17.73
C LEU A 447 10.33 13.04 -18.35
N ALA A 448 11.57 12.54 -18.14
CA ALA A 448 12.75 13.13 -18.77
C ALA A 448 12.72 12.99 -20.30
N GLY A 449 12.25 11.85 -20.82
CA GLY A 449 12.07 11.64 -22.26
C GLY A 449 10.98 12.51 -22.88
N GLU A 450 9.88 12.79 -22.16
CA GLU A 450 8.84 13.71 -22.62
C GLU A 450 9.37 15.17 -22.67
N ALA A 451 10.09 15.60 -21.62
CA ALA A 451 10.68 16.93 -21.59
C ALA A 451 11.66 17.17 -22.77
N ALA A 452 12.45 16.16 -23.14
CA ALA A 452 13.37 16.25 -24.27
C ALA A 452 12.68 16.31 -25.64
N LYS A 453 11.43 15.86 -25.76
CA LYS A 453 10.64 15.97 -27.02
C LYS A 453 10.01 17.36 -27.22
N VAL A 454 9.87 18.13 -26.14
CA VAL A 454 9.23 19.47 -26.14
C VAL A 454 10.26 20.59 -26.25
N ALA A 455 11.53 20.33 -25.87
CA ALA A 455 12.66 21.27 -25.99
C ALA A 455 13.28 21.25 -27.39
#